data_0711daafa53df9e68a562589ffc2c10c
#
_entry.id   0711daafa53df9e68a562589ffc2c10c
#
_cell.length_a   1.000
_cell.length_b   1.000
_cell.length_c   1.000
_cell.angle_alpha   90.00
_cell.angle_beta   90.00
_cell.angle_gamma   90.00
#
_symmetry.space_group_name_H-M   'P 1'
#
loop_
_entity.id
_entity.type
_entity.pdbx_description
1 polymer ?
#
loop_
_entity_poly.entity_id
_entity_poly.type
_entity_poly.pdbx_seq_one_letter_code
_entity_poly.pdbx_strand_id
1 'polypeptide(L)'
;MTGTPRPPARRQRPALLRDRPAALPQQPTALLYGPGLRIVHGNPAFLAEFGPVAVGLPAREALVGLPPLVFDVADRVLGSGRALACWLQVDGSRRRLTVAPRRDPETGEVYGVAIRLAGA
;
A
#
# COMPACT_ATOMS: atom_id res chain seq x y z
N MET A 1 -41.74 -23.57 0.22
CA MET A 1 -41.28 -23.38 0.25
C MET A 1 -40.84 -23.03 0.02
N THR A 2 -40.99 -22.88 0.17
CA THR A 2 -40.33 -22.59 0.12
C THR A 2 -39.50 -22.19 -0.11
N GLY A 3 -39.49 -22.21 0.11
CA GLY A 3 -38.40 -22.07 0.03
C GLY A 3 -37.74 -21.46 -0.07
N THR A 4 -37.59 -21.36 0.15
CA THR A 4 -36.66 -20.93 0.16
C THR A 4 -35.93 -20.48 0.07
N PRO A 5 -36.12 -20.56 0.16
CA PRO A 5 -35.07 -20.26 0.17
C PRO A 5 -34.39 -19.64 0.08
N ARG A 6 -34.28 -19.70 0.32
CA ARG A 6 -33.26 -19.35 0.24
C ARG A 6 -32.58 -18.81 0.31
N PRO A 7 -32.69 -18.81 0.57
CA PRO A 7 -31.56 -18.59 0.72
C PRO A 7 -30.96 -18.16 0.73
N PRO A 8 -30.93 -18.27 0.94
CA PRO A 8 -29.78 -18.10 1.00
C PRO A 8 -29.23 -17.60 0.86
N ALA A 9 -29.37 -17.72 1.04
CA ALA A 9 -28.41 -17.54 0.88
C ALA A 9 -27.98 -16.90 0.86
N ARG A 10 -27.95 -16.93 1.22
CA ARG A 10 -27.09 -16.64 1.19
C ARG A 10 -26.50 -16.18 1.27
N ARG A 11 -26.63 -16.39 1.64
CA ARG A 11 -25.68 -16.36 1.67
C ARG A 11 -24.97 -16.09 1.54
N GLN A 12 -24.92 -16.15 1.83
CA GLN A 12 -23.85 -16.24 1.61
C GLN A 12 -23.21 -15.68 1.50
N ARG A 13 -23.32 -15.72 1.79
CA ARG A 13 -22.35 -15.46 1.70
C ARG A 13 -21.70 -15.14 2.00
N PRO A 14 -21.54 -15.31 2.38
CA PRO A 14 -20.54 -15.19 2.61
C PRO A 14 -19.85 -15.38 2.49
N ALA A 15 -19.47 -15.67 2.65
CA ALA A 15 -18.44 -15.89 2.42
C ALA A 15 -17.99 -15.59 1.49
N LEU A 16 -18.27 -15.57 1.28
CA LEU A 16 -17.64 -15.34 0.48
C LEU A 16 -17.23 -14.36 0.34
N LEU A 17 -17.33 -13.84 0.80
CA LEU A 17 -16.67 -13.08 0.62
C LEU A 17 -15.63 -12.90 1.06
N ARG A 18 -15.31 -13.16 1.63
CA ARG A 18 -14.19 -13.22 1.89
C ARG A 18 -13.30 -13.83 1.21
N ASP A 19 -13.39 -14.37 0.86
CA ASP A 19 -12.62 -14.90 0.11
C ASP A 19 -12.62 -14.48 -1.16
N ARG A 20 -13.23 -13.94 -1.49
CA ARG A 20 -13.10 -13.47 -2.59
C ARG A 20 -12.15 -12.59 -2.83
N PRO A 21 -11.84 -11.94 -2.06
CA PRO A 21 -10.79 -11.04 -2.35
C PRO A 21 -9.54 -11.72 -2.76
N ALA A 22 -9.43 -12.92 -2.42
CA ALA A 22 -8.26 -13.66 -2.83
C ALA A 22 -8.13 -13.77 -4.33
N ALA A 23 -9.19 -13.47 -5.07
CA ALA A 23 -9.16 -13.54 -6.51
C ALA A 23 -8.29 -12.47 -7.13
N LEU A 24 -8.10 -11.34 -6.45
CA LEU A 24 -7.29 -10.22 -6.95
C LEU A 24 -6.03 -10.09 -6.13
N PRO A 25 -4.85 -10.20 -6.77
CA PRO A 25 -3.62 -10.02 -6.02
C PRO A 25 -3.55 -8.60 -5.48
N GLN A 26 -3.09 -8.49 -4.25
CA GLN A 26 -2.86 -7.19 -3.65
C GLN A 26 -1.61 -6.56 -4.26
N GLN A 27 -1.64 -5.27 -4.38
CA GLN A 27 -0.46 -4.53 -4.81
C GLN A 27 0.45 -4.29 -3.61
N PRO A 28 1.77 -4.42 -3.78
CA PRO A 28 2.69 -4.12 -2.70
C PRO A 28 2.51 -2.70 -2.19
N THR A 29 2.30 -2.58 -0.89
CA THR A 29 2.01 -1.30 -0.25
C THR A 29 2.80 -1.20 1.04
N ALA A 30 3.42 -0.05 1.28
CA ALA A 30 4.10 0.23 2.53
C ALA A 30 3.62 1.58 3.06
N LEU A 31 3.53 1.67 4.38
CA LEU A 31 3.12 2.88 5.07
C LEU A 31 4.33 3.48 5.76
N LEU A 32 4.55 4.77 5.53
CA LEU A 32 5.69 5.50 6.10
C LEU A 32 5.16 6.66 6.92
N TYR A 33 5.91 7.01 7.97
CA TYR A 33 5.49 8.01 8.92
C TYR A 33 6.53 9.12 9.07
N GLY A 34 6.05 10.35 9.13
CA GLY A 34 6.84 11.49 9.50
C GLY A 34 7.86 11.94 8.46
N PRO A 35 8.56 13.06 8.75
CA PRO A 35 9.52 13.62 7.79
C PRO A 35 10.73 12.72 7.56
N GLY A 36 10.98 11.78 8.48
CA GLY A 36 12.05 10.80 8.27
C GLY A 36 11.61 9.60 7.48
N LEU A 37 10.36 9.55 7.03
CA LEU A 37 9.80 8.42 6.27
C LEU A 37 10.10 7.10 6.97
N ARG A 38 9.71 7.00 8.23
CA ARG A 38 9.95 5.79 9.00
C ARG A 38 8.93 4.73 8.66
N ILE A 39 9.39 3.49 8.57
CA ILE A 39 8.53 2.38 8.18
C ILE A 39 7.54 2.07 9.30
N VAL A 40 6.26 1.99 8.96
CA VAL A 40 5.20 1.61 9.89
C VAL A 40 4.70 0.21 9.58
N HIS A 41 4.55 -0.10 8.28
CA HIS A 41 3.89 -1.34 7.90
C HIS A 41 4.16 -1.65 6.43
N GLY A 42 4.24 -2.93 6.11
CA GLY A 42 4.21 -3.41 4.74
C GLY A 42 3.14 -4.48 4.65
N ASN A 43 2.31 -4.43 3.60
CA ASN A 43 1.30 -5.47 3.45
C ASN A 43 1.95 -6.78 2.97
N PRO A 44 1.21 -7.90 2.99
CA PRO A 44 1.81 -9.19 2.59
C PRO A 44 2.45 -9.18 1.22
N ALA A 45 1.85 -8.46 0.26
CA ALA A 45 2.42 -8.39 -1.08
C ALA A 45 3.77 -7.65 -1.07
N PHE A 46 3.88 -6.61 -0.26
CA PHE A 46 5.14 -5.88 -0.11
C PHE A 46 6.21 -6.77 0.53
N LEU A 47 5.82 -7.47 1.60
CA LEU A 47 6.76 -8.36 2.28
C LEU A 47 7.23 -9.50 1.38
N ALA A 48 6.33 -10.00 0.54
CA ALA A 48 6.68 -11.08 -0.39
C ALA A 48 7.69 -10.62 -1.43
N GLU A 49 7.60 -9.37 -1.86
CA GLU A 49 8.47 -8.86 -2.92
C GLU A 49 9.78 -8.27 -2.36
N PHE A 50 9.72 -7.56 -1.24
CA PHE A 50 10.87 -6.81 -0.73
C PHE A 50 11.43 -7.36 0.58
N GLY A 51 10.78 -8.40 1.12
CA GLY A 51 11.23 -9.01 2.37
C GLY A 51 10.69 -8.31 3.60
N PRO A 52 11.09 -8.78 4.78
CA PRO A 52 10.61 -8.20 6.03
C PRO A 52 10.97 -6.73 6.14
N VAL A 53 10.09 -5.95 6.76
CA VAL A 53 10.35 -4.53 6.98
C VAL A 53 10.80 -4.30 8.40
N ALA A 54 11.71 -3.36 8.56
CA ALA A 54 12.21 -2.97 9.88
C ALA A 54 11.42 -1.77 10.36
N VAL A 55 10.36 -2.03 11.12
CA VAL A 55 9.48 -0.97 11.62
C VAL A 55 10.27 0.02 12.46
N GLY A 56 10.04 1.29 12.22
CA GLY A 56 10.69 2.37 12.95
C GLY A 56 11.97 2.89 12.31
N LEU A 57 12.53 2.17 11.35
CA LEU A 57 13.73 2.63 10.65
C LEU A 57 13.37 3.54 9.48
N PRO A 58 14.27 4.47 9.12
CA PRO A 58 14.06 5.26 7.91
C PRO A 58 14.01 4.36 6.69
N ALA A 59 13.00 4.58 5.86
CA ALA A 59 12.79 3.73 4.69
C ALA A 59 13.96 3.81 3.71
N ARG A 60 14.59 4.98 3.56
CA ARG A 60 15.74 5.13 2.67
C ARG A 60 16.88 4.17 3.02
N GLU A 61 17.05 3.90 4.32
CA GLU A 61 18.11 3.02 4.78
C GLU A 61 17.72 1.57 4.74
N ALA A 62 16.46 1.28 5.03
CA ALA A 62 16.00 -0.10 5.20
C ALA A 62 15.50 -0.73 3.92
N LEU A 63 14.94 0.05 3.00
CA LEU A 63 14.33 -0.48 1.77
C LEU A 63 15.27 -0.25 0.58
N VAL A 64 16.43 -0.91 0.65
CA VAL A 64 17.47 -0.71 -0.37
C VAL A 64 17.09 -1.28 -1.73
N GLY A 65 16.08 -2.12 -1.80
CA GLY A 65 15.58 -2.65 -3.07
C GLY A 65 14.74 -1.68 -3.87
N LEU A 66 14.37 -0.55 -3.28
CA LEU A 66 13.60 0.47 -3.97
C LEU A 66 14.49 1.58 -4.50
N PRO A 67 14.23 2.08 -5.72
CA PRO A 67 15.01 3.21 -6.24
C PRO A 67 14.86 4.45 -5.37
N PRO A 68 15.91 5.28 -5.25
CA PRO A 68 15.83 6.50 -4.45
C PRO A 68 14.70 7.44 -4.85
N LEU A 69 14.28 7.42 -6.11
CA LEU A 69 13.19 8.26 -6.58
C LEU A 69 11.91 8.03 -5.77
N VAL A 70 11.67 6.80 -5.31
CA VAL A 70 10.48 6.49 -4.49
C VAL A 70 10.43 7.39 -3.27
N PHE A 71 11.58 7.57 -2.61
CA PHE A 71 11.62 8.37 -1.39
C PHE A 71 11.58 9.87 -1.67
N ASP A 72 12.11 10.29 -2.82
CA ASP A 72 12.00 11.68 -3.23
C ASP A 72 10.55 12.05 -3.51
N VAL A 73 9.81 11.15 -4.17
CA VAL A 73 8.38 11.36 -4.40
C VAL A 73 7.63 11.36 -3.07
N ALA A 74 7.98 10.44 -2.17
CA ALA A 74 7.33 10.38 -0.86
C ALA A 74 7.54 11.67 -0.07
N ASP A 75 8.76 12.22 -0.09
CA ASP A 75 9.04 13.49 0.58
C ASP A 75 8.18 14.60 -0.01
N ARG A 76 8.05 14.64 -1.33
CA ARG A 76 7.24 15.65 -1.99
C ARG A 76 5.77 15.54 -1.60
N VAL A 77 5.23 14.31 -1.56
CA VAL A 77 3.84 14.10 -1.15
C VAL A 77 3.65 14.50 0.30
N LEU A 78 4.60 14.16 1.15
CA LEU A 78 4.53 14.51 2.56
C LEU A 78 4.47 16.03 2.73
N GLY A 79 5.25 16.76 1.96
CA GLY A 79 5.30 18.22 2.07
C GLY A 79 4.14 18.94 1.42
N SER A 80 3.62 18.41 0.31
CA SER A 80 2.56 19.07 -0.44
C SER A 80 1.15 18.61 -0.05
N GLY A 81 1.04 17.41 0.48
CA GLY A 81 -0.26 16.82 0.79
C GLY A 81 -1.01 16.36 -0.45
N ARG A 82 -0.35 16.26 -1.59
CA ARG A 82 -0.98 15.84 -2.84
C ARG A 82 -0.40 14.53 -3.31
N ALA A 83 -1.27 13.59 -3.67
CA ALA A 83 -0.84 12.30 -4.21
C ALA A 83 -0.13 12.48 -5.53
N LEU A 84 0.86 11.65 -5.78
CA LEU A 84 1.61 11.62 -7.03
C LEU A 84 1.68 10.20 -7.55
N ALA A 85 1.75 10.07 -8.88
CA ALA A 85 1.94 8.79 -9.53
C ALA A 85 2.98 8.96 -10.63
N CYS A 86 3.82 7.95 -10.78
CA CYS A 86 4.83 7.97 -11.85
C CYS A 86 5.24 6.54 -12.19
N TRP A 87 5.90 6.39 -13.33
CA TRP A 87 6.47 5.11 -13.74
C TRP A 87 7.94 5.08 -13.34
N LEU A 88 8.38 3.90 -12.93
CA LEU A 88 9.79 3.72 -12.60
C LEU A 88 10.20 2.27 -12.85
N GLN A 89 11.50 2.02 -12.77
CA GLN A 89 12.06 0.68 -12.93
C GLN A 89 12.41 0.12 -11.57
N VAL A 90 11.94 -1.09 -11.29
CA VAL A 90 12.31 -1.84 -10.08
C VAL A 90 12.80 -3.20 -10.55
N ASP A 91 14.08 -3.48 -10.32
CA ASP A 91 14.70 -4.73 -10.75
C ASP A 91 14.47 -5.03 -12.23
N GLY A 92 14.58 -3.99 -13.05
CA GLY A 92 14.43 -4.14 -14.49
C GLY A 92 12.99 -4.18 -14.97
N SER A 93 12.02 -4.17 -14.07
CA SER A 93 10.60 -4.17 -14.45
C SER A 93 10.02 -2.79 -14.32
N ARG A 94 9.20 -2.42 -15.30
CA ARG A 94 8.51 -1.13 -15.25
C ARG A 94 7.33 -1.24 -14.32
N ARG A 95 7.27 -0.38 -13.33
CA ARG A 95 6.23 -0.41 -12.31
C ARG A 95 5.60 0.98 -12.19
N ARG A 96 4.35 1.01 -11.81
CA ARG A 96 3.69 2.29 -11.53
C ARG A 96 3.71 2.53 -10.03
N LEU A 97 4.35 3.62 -9.64
CA LEU A 97 4.39 4.06 -8.26
C LEU A 97 3.24 5.03 -8.02
N THR A 98 2.50 4.81 -6.94
CA THR A 98 1.51 5.77 -6.45
C THR A 98 1.86 6.07 -5.00
N VAL A 99 1.95 7.35 -4.68
CA VAL A 99 2.22 7.79 -3.31
C VAL A 99 1.08 8.69 -2.90
N ALA A 100 0.41 8.34 -1.81
CA ALA A 100 -0.73 9.11 -1.32
C ALA A 100 -0.44 9.60 0.09
N PRO A 101 -0.89 10.81 0.44
CA PRO A 101 -0.71 11.32 1.80
C PRO A 101 -1.66 10.60 2.76
N ARG A 102 -1.18 10.38 3.97
CA ARG A 102 -2.01 9.88 5.07
C ARG A 102 -2.29 11.04 5.99
N ARG A 103 -3.57 11.30 6.22
CA ARG A 103 -4.01 12.45 6.98
C ARG A 103 -4.68 12.04 8.26
N ASP A 104 -4.50 12.83 9.28
CA ASP A 104 -5.27 12.71 10.52
C ASP A 104 -6.72 13.07 10.19
N PRO A 105 -7.69 12.20 10.48
CA PRO A 105 -9.09 12.47 10.12
C PRO A 105 -9.68 13.65 10.89
N GLU A 106 -9.12 14.01 12.03
CA GLU A 106 -9.66 15.11 12.81
C GLU A 106 -9.05 16.45 12.43
N THR A 107 -7.74 16.49 12.19
CA THR A 107 -7.05 17.75 11.93
C THR A 107 -6.77 17.97 10.46
N GLY A 108 -6.77 16.92 9.65
CA GLY A 108 -6.41 17.00 8.24
C GLY A 108 -4.91 17.09 8.00
N GLU A 109 -4.12 17.05 9.05
CA GLU A 109 -2.67 17.14 8.92
C GLU A 109 -2.10 15.87 8.28
N VAL A 110 -1.13 16.05 7.39
CA VAL A 110 -0.43 14.93 6.77
C VAL A 110 0.65 14.45 7.73
N TYR A 111 0.55 13.19 8.15
CA TYR A 111 1.53 12.61 9.08
C TYR A 111 2.39 11.53 8.44
N GLY A 112 2.10 11.16 7.23
CA GLY A 112 2.85 10.10 6.56
C GLY A 112 2.35 9.91 5.14
N VAL A 113 2.84 8.86 4.52
CA VAL A 113 2.46 8.51 3.14
C VAL A 113 2.25 7.01 3.02
N ALA A 114 1.46 6.63 2.00
CA ALA A 114 1.33 5.24 1.58
C ALA A 114 1.96 5.12 0.21
N ILE A 115 2.92 4.22 0.05
CA ILE A 115 3.51 3.94 -1.26
C ILE A 115 2.96 2.63 -1.78
N ARG A 116 2.64 2.61 -3.07
CA ARG A 116 2.07 1.42 -3.71
C ARG A 116 2.72 1.23 -5.07
N LEU A 117 3.07 -0.03 -5.36
CA LEU A 117 3.67 -0.39 -6.64
C LEU A 117 2.72 -1.32 -7.38
N ALA A 118 2.22 -0.83 -8.51
CA ALA A 118 1.42 -1.66 -9.39
C ALA A 118 2.34 -2.42 -10.34
N GLY A 119 1.94 -3.60 -10.74
CA GLY A 119 2.70 -4.37 -11.71
C GLY A 119 2.71 -3.72 -13.06
N ALA A 120 3.66 -4.12 -13.87
CA ALA A 120 3.77 -3.63 -15.23
C ALA A 120 2.64 -4.18 -16.09
#